data_4e3f4fe8c6e3aad34d40c12c460b8f9a
#
_entry.id   4e3f4fe8c6e3aad34d40c12c460b8f9a
#
_cell.length_a   1.000
_cell.length_b   1.000
_cell.length_c   1.000
_cell.angle_alpha   90.00
_cell.angle_beta   90.00
_cell.angle_gamma   90.00
#
_symmetry.space_group_name_H-M   'P 1'
#
loop_
_entity.id
_entity.type
_entity.pdbx_description
1 polymer ?
#
loop_
_entity_poly.entity_id
_entity_poly.type
_entity_poly.pdbx_seq_one_letter_code
_entity_poly.pdbx_strand_id
1 'polypeptide(L)'
;MGGIAVFFGIAVGMASLCFSGICSSFFVVIIAMLVMLYLGTIDDMLDISPLLRMLIQVLTVLLLIYAGGYCLDDLHGLWGYDSISWYVAVPLTLISVVGIINAMNMIDGVDGLSSGLCMLYCLIFGVAFHLVGYVGMAAFAITAFGALLPFFMHNAFGRTSKMYIGNGGTMLMGILLSVFVMSMVRTDDFDEFFDARGYSVVP
;
A
#
# COMPACT_ATOMS: atom_id res chain seq x y z
N MET A 1 -16.18 5.02 -11.71
CA MET A 1 -14.88 5.12 -11.05
C MET A 1 -14.83 4.11 -9.91
N GLY A 2 -14.14 2.99 -10.13
CA GLY A 2 -14.07 1.88 -9.15
C GLY A 2 -13.23 2.22 -7.90
N GLY A 3 -12.19 3.05 -8.06
CA GLY A 3 -11.30 3.44 -6.97
C GLY A 3 -11.99 4.08 -5.77
N ILE A 4 -13.03 4.89 -6.01
CA ILE A 4 -13.83 5.52 -4.94
C ILE A 4 -14.54 4.45 -4.11
N ALA A 5 -15.18 3.47 -4.76
CA ALA A 5 -15.88 2.39 -4.07
C ALA A 5 -14.92 1.53 -3.22
N VAL A 6 -13.74 1.22 -3.76
CA VAL A 6 -12.69 0.48 -3.04
C VAL A 6 -12.22 1.27 -1.82
N PHE A 7 -11.95 2.57 -1.97
CA PHE A 7 -11.55 3.41 -0.84
C PHE A 7 -12.59 3.43 0.28
N PHE A 8 -13.86 3.63 -0.05
CA PHE A 8 -14.94 3.61 0.96
C PHE A 8 -15.06 2.24 1.62
N GLY A 9 -14.92 1.15 0.88
CA GLY A 9 -14.90 -0.21 1.44
C GLY A 9 -13.77 -0.39 2.47
N ILE A 10 -12.56 0.07 2.13
CA ILE A 10 -11.42 0.05 3.04
C ILE A 10 -11.67 0.96 4.26
N ALA A 11 -12.13 2.19 4.04
CA ALA A 11 -12.36 3.15 5.12
C ALA A 11 -13.41 2.67 6.13
N VAL A 12 -14.53 2.09 5.66
CA VAL A 12 -15.57 1.52 6.54
C VAL A 12 -15.03 0.31 7.29
N GLY A 13 -14.31 -0.59 6.62
CA GLY A 13 -13.69 -1.74 7.27
C GLY A 13 -12.67 -1.32 8.33
N MET A 14 -11.83 -0.32 8.03
CA MET A 14 -10.87 0.22 8.99
C MET A 14 -11.57 0.93 10.16
N ALA A 15 -12.65 1.67 9.91
CA ALA A 15 -13.44 2.28 10.99
C ALA A 15 -13.99 1.23 11.94
N SER A 16 -14.50 0.10 11.44
CA SER A 16 -14.98 -1.01 12.29
C SER A 16 -13.87 -1.65 13.14
N LEU A 17 -12.66 -1.74 12.59
CA LEU A 17 -11.48 -2.21 13.33
C LEU A 17 -11.00 -1.22 14.40
N CYS A 18 -11.16 0.09 14.16
CA CYS A 18 -10.88 1.12 15.17
C CYS A 18 -11.82 1.01 16.37
N PHE A 19 -13.10 0.72 16.17
CA PHE A 19 -14.06 0.48 17.26
C PHE A 19 -13.70 -0.75 18.10
N SER A 20 -13.03 -1.74 17.54
CA SER A 20 -12.53 -2.92 18.27
C SER A 20 -11.20 -2.71 19.00
N GLY A 21 -10.63 -1.50 18.95
CA GLY A 21 -9.37 -1.16 19.63
C GLY A 21 -8.09 -1.63 18.91
N ILE A 22 -8.21 -2.21 17.73
CA ILE A 22 -7.07 -2.78 16.97
C ILE A 22 -6.31 -1.68 16.21
N CYS A 23 -6.90 -0.47 16.05
CA CYS A 23 -6.45 0.49 15.05
C CYS A 23 -6.30 1.92 15.60
N SER A 24 -5.16 2.23 16.22
CA SER A 24 -4.88 3.62 16.59
C SER A 24 -3.91 4.37 15.66
N SER A 25 -3.15 3.66 14.81
CA SER A 25 -2.01 4.24 14.07
C SER A 25 -2.21 4.44 12.56
N PHE A 26 -3.37 4.07 12.00
CA PHE A 26 -3.59 4.11 10.53
C PHE A 26 -4.12 5.43 9.98
N PHE A 27 -4.29 6.45 10.81
CA PHE A 27 -4.90 7.72 10.39
C PHE A 27 -4.10 8.40 9.25
N VAL A 28 -2.77 8.40 9.36
CA VAL A 28 -1.89 8.98 8.33
C VAL A 28 -1.98 8.21 7.01
N VAL A 29 -2.10 6.88 7.08
CA VAL A 29 -2.26 6.02 5.90
C VAL A 29 -3.58 6.31 5.20
N ILE A 30 -4.68 6.45 5.93
CA ILE A 30 -6.00 6.79 5.36
C ILE A 30 -5.95 8.18 4.68
N ILE A 31 -5.28 9.17 5.28
CA ILE A 31 -5.08 10.47 4.67
C ILE A 31 -4.27 10.35 3.37
N ALA A 32 -3.16 9.61 3.38
CA ALA A 32 -2.34 9.39 2.20
C ALA A 32 -3.13 8.70 1.07
N MET A 33 -3.93 7.69 1.40
CA MET A 33 -4.83 7.01 0.46
C MET A 33 -5.89 7.97 -0.12
N LEU A 34 -6.47 8.83 0.72
CA LEU A 34 -7.45 9.84 0.28
C LEU A 34 -6.82 10.86 -0.68
N VAL A 35 -5.61 11.34 -0.36
CA VAL A 35 -4.87 12.29 -1.22
C VAL A 35 -4.56 11.64 -2.56
N MET A 36 -4.11 10.37 -2.58
CA MET A 36 -3.80 9.65 -3.82
C MET A 36 -5.07 9.38 -4.64
N LEU A 37 -6.17 8.98 -4.01
CA LEU A 37 -7.45 8.82 -4.68
C LEU A 37 -7.91 10.12 -5.32
N TYR A 38 -7.85 11.23 -4.59
CA TYR A 38 -8.25 12.55 -5.05
C TYR A 38 -7.37 13.02 -6.23
N LEU A 39 -6.04 12.89 -6.09
CA LEU A 39 -5.08 13.23 -7.14
C LEU A 39 -5.38 12.48 -8.44
N GLY A 40 -5.51 11.14 -8.37
CA GLY A 40 -5.75 10.34 -9.55
C GLY A 40 -7.15 10.57 -10.15
N THR A 41 -8.16 10.89 -9.32
CA THR A 41 -9.49 11.25 -9.80
C THR A 41 -9.48 12.58 -10.58
N ILE A 42 -8.72 13.57 -10.09
CA ILE A 42 -8.54 14.84 -10.80
C ILE A 42 -7.70 14.64 -12.08
N ASP A 43 -6.69 13.77 -12.04
CA ASP A 43 -5.88 13.40 -13.22
C ASP A 43 -6.76 12.80 -14.33
N ASP A 44 -7.70 11.91 -13.97
CA ASP A 44 -8.70 11.34 -14.91
C ASP A 44 -9.63 12.41 -15.54
N MET A 45 -9.86 13.53 -14.85
CA MET A 45 -10.80 14.58 -15.30
C MET A 45 -10.13 15.74 -16.05
N LEU A 46 -8.91 16.09 -15.67
CA LEU A 46 -8.26 17.34 -16.07
C LEU A 46 -6.89 17.18 -16.75
N ASP A 47 -6.43 15.93 -16.97
CA ASP A 47 -5.10 15.64 -17.56
C ASP A 47 -3.99 16.48 -16.92
N ILE A 48 -3.73 16.25 -15.64
CA ILE A 48 -2.75 17.02 -14.86
C ILE A 48 -1.34 16.82 -15.43
N SER A 49 -0.52 17.89 -15.41
CA SER A 49 0.87 17.78 -15.82
C SER A 49 1.62 16.72 -15.01
N PRO A 50 2.46 15.88 -15.64
CA PRO A 50 3.22 14.83 -14.94
C PRO A 50 4.06 15.36 -13.78
N LEU A 51 4.58 16.59 -13.90
CA LEU A 51 5.38 17.24 -12.85
C LEU A 51 4.54 17.52 -11.59
N LEU A 52 3.31 18.04 -11.75
CA LEU A 52 2.42 18.31 -10.62
C LEU A 52 1.98 16.99 -9.93
N ARG A 53 1.71 15.95 -10.74
CA ARG A 53 1.39 14.61 -10.23
C ARG A 53 2.52 14.06 -9.38
N MET A 54 3.77 14.09 -9.89
CA MET A 54 4.95 13.65 -9.14
C MET A 54 5.16 14.46 -7.87
N LEU A 55 4.98 15.78 -7.91
CA LEU A 55 5.14 16.65 -6.74
C LEU A 55 4.18 16.25 -5.61
N ILE A 56 2.90 16.03 -5.91
CA ILE A 56 1.91 15.62 -4.91
C ILE A 56 2.21 14.21 -4.39
N GLN A 57 2.64 13.28 -5.25
CA GLN A 57 3.10 11.96 -4.82
C GLN A 57 4.26 12.08 -3.82
N VAL A 58 5.29 12.85 -4.13
CA VAL A 58 6.43 13.09 -3.23
C VAL A 58 5.99 13.69 -1.89
N LEU A 59 5.12 14.71 -1.92
CA LEU A 59 4.59 15.33 -0.68
C LEU A 59 3.81 14.32 0.17
N THR A 60 3.04 13.43 -0.46
CA THR A 60 2.30 12.40 0.26
C THR A 60 3.23 11.34 0.87
N VAL A 61 4.30 10.97 0.16
CA VAL A 61 5.31 10.06 0.71
C VAL A 61 6.06 10.71 1.87
N LEU A 62 6.41 11.98 1.77
CA LEU A 62 7.00 12.73 2.89
C LEU A 62 6.06 12.78 4.10
N LEU A 63 4.75 12.95 3.90
CA LEU A 63 3.77 12.84 4.98
C LEU A 63 3.81 11.44 5.65
N LEU A 64 3.88 10.36 4.87
CA LEU A 64 4.02 9.00 5.41
C LEU A 64 5.31 8.81 6.21
N ILE A 65 6.42 9.36 5.73
CA ILE A 65 7.72 9.27 6.40
C ILE A 65 7.69 10.05 7.73
N TYR A 66 7.33 11.33 7.69
CA TYR A 66 7.47 12.21 8.87
C TYR A 66 6.33 12.07 9.89
N ALA A 67 5.11 11.84 9.45
CA ALA A 67 3.96 11.72 10.35
C ALA A 67 3.58 10.28 10.66
N GLY A 68 3.84 9.34 9.73
CA GLY A 68 3.52 7.91 9.87
C GLY A 68 4.71 7.07 10.33
N GLY A 69 5.94 7.59 10.19
CA GLY A 69 7.16 6.84 10.47
C GLY A 69 7.44 5.73 9.45
N TYR A 70 6.81 5.74 8.29
CA TYR A 70 7.04 4.75 7.22
C TYR A 70 8.27 5.14 6.42
N CYS A 71 9.41 4.54 6.74
CA CYS A 71 10.70 4.77 6.07
C CYS A 71 11.43 3.45 5.89
N LEU A 72 12.18 3.31 4.81
CA LEU A 72 13.09 2.19 4.57
C LEU A 72 14.45 2.52 5.21
N ASP A 73 14.54 2.44 6.52
CA ASP A 73 15.71 2.82 7.32
C ASP A 73 16.48 1.62 7.85
N ASP A 74 15.93 0.42 7.76
CA ASP A 74 16.57 -0.84 8.06
C ASP A 74 16.61 -1.76 6.83
N LEU A 75 17.69 -2.48 6.63
CA LEU A 75 17.87 -3.48 5.57
C LEU A 75 18.03 -4.91 6.11
N HIS A 76 17.92 -5.11 7.43
CA HIS A 76 18.03 -6.42 8.09
C HIS A 76 19.26 -7.22 7.61
N GLY A 77 20.43 -6.59 7.61
CA GLY A 77 21.67 -7.23 7.18
C GLY A 77 21.86 -7.42 5.69
N LEU A 78 20.91 -6.96 4.83
CA LEU A 78 21.07 -7.04 3.39
C LEU A 78 22.33 -6.29 2.95
N TRP A 79 23.23 -6.99 2.22
CA TRP A 79 24.57 -6.50 1.83
C TRP A 79 25.47 -6.11 3.01
N GLY A 80 25.19 -6.60 4.23
CA GLY A 80 25.97 -6.31 5.43
C GLY A 80 25.66 -4.95 6.07
N TYR A 81 24.54 -4.34 5.72
CA TYR A 81 24.04 -3.10 6.33
C TYR A 81 22.76 -3.40 7.14
N ASP A 82 22.76 -3.16 8.43
CA ASP A 82 21.58 -3.27 9.28
C ASP A 82 20.76 -1.99 9.18
N SER A 83 21.31 -0.84 9.53
CA SER A 83 20.64 0.45 9.48
C SER A 83 21.23 1.38 8.42
N ILE A 84 20.37 2.15 7.78
CA ILE A 84 20.75 3.14 6.76
C ILE A 84 20.63 4.55 7.35
N SER A 85 21.61 5.39 7.02
CA SER A 85 21.55 6.81 7.35
C SER A 85 20.29 7.47 6.79
N TRP A 86 19.62 8.29 7.59
CA TRP A 86 18.43 9.05 7.21
C TRP A 86 18.55 9.79 5.88
N TYR A 87 19.72 10.31 5.56
CA TYR A 87 19.99 10.99 4.28
C TYR A 87 19.89 10.06 3.07
N VAL A 88 20.05 8.76 3.23
CA VAL A 88 19.87 7.74 2.18
C VAL A 88 18.50 7.09 2.27
N ALA A 89 18.00 6.83 3.47
CA ALA A 89 16.71 6.20 3.71
C ALA A 89 15.54 7.00 3.10
N VAL A 90 15.51 8.32 3.29
CA VAL A 90 14.43 9.17 2.76
C VAL A 90 14.40 9.18 1.22
N PRO A 91 15.49 9.46 0.49
CA PRO A 91 15.47 9.36 -0.97
C PRO A 91 15.16 7.96 -1.48
N LEU A 92 15.66 6.90 -0.84
CA LEU A 92 15.36 5.52 -1.19
C LEU A 92 13.86 5.23 -1.06
N THR A 93 13.25 5.63 0.06
CA THR A 93 11.81 5.49 0.29
C THR A 93 11.01 6.26 -0.74
N LEU A 94 11.39 7.51 -1.05
CA LEU A 94 10.72 8.33 -2.05
C LEU A 94 10.73 7.67 -3.43
N ILE A 95 11.91 7.22 -3.89
CA ILE A 95 12.06 6.56 -5.21
C ILE A 95 11.24 5.27 -5.24
N SER A 96 11.32 4.45 -4.20
CA SER A 96 10.61 3.17 -4.13
C SER A 96 9.09 3.37 -4.16
N VAL A 97 8.55 4.24 -3.30
CA VAL A 97 7.11 4.44 -3.20
C VAL A 97 6.53 5.10 -4.45
N VAL A 98 7.17 6.17 -4.95
CA VAL A 98 6.74 6.82 -6.20
C VAL A 98 6.86 5.85 -7.38
N GLY A 99 7.90 5.01 -7.41
CA GLY A 99 8.07 3.95 -8.39
C GLY A 99 6.95 2.93 -8.35
N ILE A 100 6.56 2.43 -7.17
CA ILE A 100 5.45 1.49 -6.98
C ILE A 100 4.12 2.11 -7.43
N ILE A 101 3.83 3.36 -7.04
CA ILE A 101 2.60 4.06 -7.44
C ILE A 101 2.49 4.17 -8.96
N ASN A 102 3.57 4.59 -9.63
CA ASN A 102 3.58 4.72 -11.08
C ASN A 102 3.56 3.35 -11.79
N ALA A 103 4.24 2.33 -11.25
CA ALA A 103 4.18 0.97 -11.78
C ALA A 103 2.76 0.40 -11.73
N MET A 104 2.04 0.57 -10.61
CA MET A 104 0.64 0.15 -10.49
C MET A 104 -0.26 0.85 -11.50
N ASN A 105 -0.01 2.15 -11.77
CA ASN A 105 -0.75 2.88 -12.79
C ASN A 105 -0.46 2.36 -14.21
N MET A 106 0.77 1.97 -14.51
CA MET A 106 1.14 1.42 -15.82
C MET A 106 0.58 0.01 -16.07
N ILE A 107 0.41 -0.79 -15.02
CA ILE A 107 -0.12 -2.17 -15.11
C ILE A 107 -1.63 -2.19 -15.40
N ASP A 108 -2.35 -1.12 -15.15
CA ASP A 108 -3.82 -1.04 -15.27
C ASP A 108 -4.35 -1.05 -16.72
N GLY A 109 -3.50 -1.29 -17.69
CA GLY A 109 -3.89 -1.46 -19.10
C GLY A 109 -4.60 -2.78 -19.42
N VAL A 110 -4.65 -3.75 -18.50
CA VAL A 110 -5.24 -5.07 -18.70
C VAL A 110 -6.32 -5.32 -17.65
N ASP A 111 -7.52 -5.71 -18.11
CA ASP A 111 -8.67 -6.00 -17.24
C ASP A 111 -8.31 -7.01 -16.14
N GLY A 112 -8.55 -6.65 -14.88
CA GLY A 112 -8.34 -7.49 -13.72
C GLY A 112 -6.88 -7.67 -13.29
N LEU A 113 -5.90 -7.21 -14.06
CA LEU A 113 -4.48 -7.43 -13.73
C LEU A 113 -4.05 -6.62 -12.52
N SER A 114 -4.29 -5.31 -12.53
CA SER A 114 -3.91 -4.39 -11.43
C SER A 114 -4.61 -4.74 -10.13
N SER A 115 -5.93 -4.95 -10.18
CA SER A 115 -6.72 -5.31 -9.01
C SER A 115 -6.43 -6.73 -8.51
N GLY A 116 -6.25 -7.70 -9.42
CA GLY A 116 -5.88 -9.08 -9.07
C GLY A 116 -4.51 -9.17 -8.43
N LEU A 117 -3.53 -8.42 -8.96
CA LEU A 117 -2.20 -8.32 -8.38
C LEU A 117 -2.23 -7.67 -6.98
N CYS A 118 -3.00 -6.58 -6.82
CA CYS A 118 -3.17 -5.93 -5.53
C CYS A 118 -3.84 -6.87 -4.51
N MET A 119 -4.87 -7.64 -4.91
CA MET A 119 -5.49 -8.65 -4.05
C MET A 119 -4.50 -9.75 -3.64
N LEU A 120 -3.65 -10.21 -4.57
CA LEU A 120 -2.62 -11.20 -4.26
C LEU A 120 -1.64 -10.65 -3.21
N TYR A 121 -1.19 -9.41 -3.36
CA TYR A 121 -0.34 -8.76 -2.36
C TYR A 121 -1.05 -8.61 -1.01
N CYS A 122 -2.33 -8.21 -1.00
CA CYS A 122 -3.10 -8.14 0.24
C CYS A 122 -3.16 -9.49 0.97
N LEU A 123 -3.28 -10.60 0.24
CA LEU A 123 -3.26 -11.94 0.84
C LEU A 123 -1.87 -12.31 1.38
N ILE A 124 -0.81 -12.09 0.58
CA ILE A 124 0.56 -12.42 0.98
C ILE A 124 0.95 -11.63 2.24
N PHE A 125 0.79 -10.31 2.21
CA PHE A 125 1.11 -9.45 3.35
C PHE A 125 0.18 -9.70 4.54
N GLY A 126 -1.11 -9.95 4.30
CA GLY A 126 -2.06 -10.28 5.36
C GLY A 126 -1.67 -11.54 6.13
N VAL A 127 -1.27 -12.60 5.41
CA VAL A 127 -0.77 -13.83 6.02
C VAL A 127 0.56 -13.58 6.73
N ALA A 128 1.49 -12.87 6.10
CA ALA A 128 2.80 -12.57 6.68
C ALA A 128 2.68 -11.77 7.99
N PHE A 129 1.90 -10.69 7.99
CA PHE A 129 1.65 -9.89 9.20
C PHE A 129 0.93 -10.69 10.29
N HIS A 130 0.02 -11.60 9.92
CA HIS A 130 -0.65 -12.46 10.90
C HIS A 130 0.34 -13.44 11.56
N LEU A 131 1.25 -14.03 10.78
CA LEU A 131 2.26 -14.98 11.29
C LEU A 131 3.22 -14.32 12.27
N VAL A 132 3.55 -13.05 12.06
CA VAL A 132 4.44 -12.25 12.93
C VAL A 132 3.70 -11.66 14.13
N GLY A 133 2.36 -11.79 14.17
CA GLY A 133 1.55 -11.24 15.26
C GLY A 133 1.14 -9.76 15.07
N TYR A 134 1.43 -9.16 13.91
CA TYR A 134 1.07 -7.77 13.62
C TYR A 134 -0.39 -7.66 13.18
N VAL A 135 -1.30 -7.94 14.12
CA VAL A 135 -2.74 -8.14 13.89
C VAL A 135 -3.39 -6.93 13.21
N GLY A 136 -2.98 -5.71 13.54
CA GLY A 136 -3.53 -4.49 12.94
C GLY A 136 -3.28 -4.42 11.43
N MET A 137 -2.05 -4.69 10.97
CA MET A 137 -1.70 -4.70 9.55
C MET A 137 -2.31 -5.90 8.82
N ALA A 138 -2.38 -7.06 9.46
CA ALA A 138 -3.06 -8.23 8.91
C ALA A 138 -4.54 -7.92 8.65
N ALA A 139 -5.22 -7.31 9.63
CA ALA A 139 -6.62 -6.91 9.51
C ALA A 139 -6.81 -5.84 8.41
N PHE A 140 -5.88 -4.88 8.28
CA PHE A 140 -5.89 -3.89 7.21
C PHE A 140 -5.76 -4.54 5.83
N ALA A 141 -4.82 -5.47 5.67
CA ALA A 141 -4.61 -6.18 4.40
C ALA A 141 -5.85 -7.00 3.99
N ILE A 142 -6.47 -7.73 4.93
CA ILE A 142 -7.69 -8.50 4.66
C ILE A 142 -8.88 -7.59 4.36
N THR A 143 -8.99 -6.45 5.03
CA THR A 143 -10.03 -5.43 4.73
C THR A 143 -9.85 -4.89 3.31
N ALA A 144 -8.63 -4.57 2.90
CA ALA A 144 -8.32 -4.11 1.56
C ALA A 144 -8.63 -5.18 0.50
N PHE A 145 -8.28 -6.45 0.78
CA PHE A 145 -8.66 -7.59 -0.06
C PHE A 145 -10.18 -7.66 -0.25
N GLY A 146 -10.94 -7.61 0.85
CA GLY A 146 -12.41 -7.66 0.81
C GLY A 146 -13.03 -6.51 0.03
N ALA A 147 -12.48 -5.29 0.14
CA ALA A 147 -12.94 -4.13 -0.62
C ALA A 147 -12.62 -4.21 -2.11
N LEU A 148 -11.52 -4.85 -2.49
CA LEU A 148 -11.11 -5.05 -3.88
C LEU A 148 -11.88 -6.17 -4.58
N LEU A 149 -12.34 -7.18 -3.84
CA LEU A 149 -12.95 -8.39 -4.39
C LEU A 149 -14.17 -8.11 -5.30
N PRO A 150 -15.18 -7.31 -4.88
CA PRO A 150 -16.32 -7.00 -5.73
C PRO A 150 -15.91 -6.24 -7.00
N PHE A 151 -14.95 -5.31 -6.86
CA PHE A 151 -14.41 -4.58 -8.01
C PHE A 151 -13.72 -5.53 -8.99
N PHE A 152 -12.81 -6.38 -8.51
CA PHE A 152 -12.10 -7.38 -9.32
C PHE A 152 -13.08 -8.29 -10.08
N MET A 153 -14.08 -8.84 -9.39
CA MET A 153 -15.09 -9.70 -10.03
C MET A 153 -15.84 -8.99 -11.16
N HIS A 154 -16.15 -7.71 -10.97
CA HIS A 154 -16.86 -6.92 -11.97
C HIS A 154 -15.96 -6.47 -13.14
N ASN A 155 -14.70 -6.14 -12.86
CA ASN A 155 -13.73 -5.73 -13.88
C ASN A 155 -13.24 -6.92 -14.73
N ALA A 156 -12.90 -8.04 -14.10
CA ALA A 156 -12.35 -9.21 -14.80
C ALA A 156 -13.42 -10.04 -15.52
N PHE A 157 -14.61 -10.20 -14.94
CA PHE A 157 -15.65 -11.10 -15.44
C PHE A 157 -16.93 -10.39 -15.92
N GLY A 158 -17.03 -9.07 -15.76
CA GLY A 158 -18.19 -8.28 -16.20
C GLY A 158 -18.37 -8.31 -17.73
N ARG A 159 -19.53 -8.78 -18.20
CA ARG A 159 -19.82 -8.91 -19.64
C ARG A 159 -20.56 -7.71 -20.24
N THR A 160 -21.36 -7.00 -19.44
CA THR A 160 -22.29 -5.94 -19.93
C THR A 160 -21.82 -4.52 -19.62
N SER A 161 -21.06 -4.31 -18.55
CA SER A 161 -20.47 -3.00 -18.21
C SER A 161 -19.17 -3.25 -17.47
N LYS A 162 -18.04 -2.99 -18.13
CA LYS A 162 -16.74 -3.04 -17.46
C LYS A 162 -16.56 -1.79 -16.61
N MET A 163 -16.19 -1.98 -15.36
CA MET A 163 -15.89 -0.90 -14.45
C MET A 163 -14.36 -0.70 -14.43
N TYR A 164 -13.89 0.46 -14.85
CA TYR A 164 -12.49 0.82 -14.75
C TYR A 164 -12.18 1.37 -13.36
N ILE A 165 -10.99 1.05 -12.85
CA ILE A 165 -10.57 1.53 -11.54
C ILE A 165 -10.20 3.02 -11.59
N GLY A 166 -9.65 3.48 -12.73
CA GLY A 166 -9.15 4.83 -12.97
C GLY A 166 -7.80 5.11 -12.29
N ASN A 167 -7.16 6.22 -12.66
CA ASN A 167 -5.89 6.63 -12.05
C ASN A 167 -6.00 6.80 -10.54
N GLY A 168 -7.16 7.25 -10.03
CA GLY A 168 -7.43 7.35 -8.61
C GLY A 168 -7.34 6.00 -7.89
N GLY A 169 -7.88 4.94 -8.48
CA GLY A 169 -7.82 3.61 -7.89
C GLY A 169 -6.44 2.96 -7.98
N THR A 170 -5.72 3.16 -9.09
CA THR A 170 -4.35 2.61 -9.24
C THR A 170 -3.35 3.29 -8.32
N MET A 171 -3.44 4.61 -8.16
CA MET A 171 -2.61 5.35 -7.20
C MET A 171 -2.92 4.95 -5.75
N LEU A 172 -4.21 4.73 -5.44
CA LEU A 172 -4.63 4.21 -4.13
C LEU A 172 -4.05 2.82 -3.88
N MET A 173 -4.09 1.91 -4.84
CA MET A 173 -3.48 0.58 -4.72
C MET A 173 -1.96 0.65 -4.58
N GLY A 174 -1.32 1.58 -5.31
CA GLY A 174 0.12 1.80 -5.23
C GLY A 174 0.57 2.26 -3.84
N ILE A 175 -0.12 3.23 -3.24
CA ILE A 175 0.21 3.69 -1.89
C ILE A 175 -0.08 2.62 -0.83
N LEU A 176 -1.18 1.86 -0.98
CA LEU A 176 -1.52 0.74 -0.11
C LEU A 176 -0.42 -0.32 -0.11
N LEU A 177 0.03 -0.75 -1.29
CA LEU A 177 1.12 -1.71 -1.44
C LEU A 177 2.42 -1.18 -0.83
N SER A 178 2.74 0.11 -1.06
CA SER A 178 3.93 0.74 -0.50
C SER A 178 3.93 0.74 1.03
N VAL A 179 2.78 1.00 1.65
CA VAL A 179 2.62 0.94 3.11
C VAL A 179 2.86 -0.48 3.61
N PHE A 180 2.35 -1.51 2.93
CA PHE A 180 2.61 -2.90 3.33
C PHE A 180 4.09 -3.26 3.23
N VAL A 181 4.75 -2.88 2.13
CA VAL A 181 6.20 -3.13 1.96
C VAL A 181 7.01 -2.44 3.06
N MET A 182 6.76 -1.14 3.30
CA MET A 182 7.48 -0.40 4.34
C MET A 182 7.23 -0.95 5.75
N SER A 183 5.98 -1.35 6.04
CA SER A 183 5.63 -1.96 7.32
C SER A 183 6.30 -3.32 7.51
N MET A 184 6.44 -4.08 6.42
CA MET A 184 7.10 -5.38 6.44
C MET A 184 8.59 -5.25 6.71
N VAL A 185 9.27 -4.33 6.02
CA VAL A 185 10.71 -4.08 6.19
C VAL A 185 11.02 -3.52 7.59
N ARG A 186 10.09 -2.79 8.21
CA ARG A 186 10.30 -2.17 9.53
C ARG A 186 10.03 -3.10 10.71
N THR A 187 9.53 -4.31 10.48
CA THR A 187 9.08 -5.19 11.56
C THR A 187 10.25 -6.06 12.04
N ASP A 188 10.90 -5.66 13.14
CA ASP A 188 11.95 -6.44 13.85
C ASP A 188 11.44 -7.84 14.27
N ASP A 189 10.14 -8.01 14.42
CA ASP A 189 9.47 -9.27 14.77
C ASP A 189 9.65 -10.37 13.70
N PHE A 190 10.04 -10.02 12.46
CA PHE A 190 10.36 -11.02 11.45
C PHE A 190 11.64 -11.78 11.76
N ASP A 191 12.66 -11.08 12.19
CA ASP A 191 13.95 -11.69 12.56
C ASP A 191 13.76 -12.62 13.75
N GLU A 192 13.01 -12.17 14.78
CA GLU A 192 12.67 -12.99 15.94
C GLU A 192 11.81 -14.22 15.55
N PHE A 193 10.88 -14.08 14.61
CA PHE A 193 10.03 -15.17 14.12
C PHE A 193 10.84 -16.26 13.38
N PHE A 194 11.81 -15.85 12.56
CA PHE A 194 12.65 -16.78 11.82
C PHE A 194 13.74 -17.40 12.72
N ASP A 195 14.35 -16.64 13.61
CA ASP A 195 15.33 -17.11 14.58
C ASP A 195 14.73 -18.12 15.56
N ALA A 196 13.52 -17.90 16.06
CA ALA A 196 12.81 -18.82 16.93
C ALA A 196 12.51 -20.17 16.26
N ARG A 197 12.52 -20.25 14.92
CA ARG A 197 12.31 -21.46 14.12
C ARG A 197 13.61 -22.04 13.53
N GLY A 198 14.76 -21.49 13.87
CA GLY A 198 16.06 -21.97 13.41
C GLY A 198 16.38 -21.62 11.93
N TYR A 199 15.67 -20.68 11.37
CA TYR A 199 15.98 -20.09 10.07
C TYR A 199 16.74 -18.79 10.29
N SER A 200 18.08 -18.80 10.20
CA SER A 200 18.81 -17.53 10.18
C SER A 200 18.52 -16.81 8.87
N VAL A 201 18.04 -15.60 8.95
CA VAL A 201 17.75 -14.75 7.77
C VAL A 201 19.02 -14.17 7.17
N VAL A 202 20.14 -14.27 7.89
CA VAL A 202 21.44 -13.75 7.47
C VAL A 202 22.41 -14.90 7.23
N PRO A 203 23.03 -15.01 6.04
CA PRO A 203 24.12 -15.95 5.78
C PRO A 203 25.40 -15.55 6.51
#